data_b9e88c6d4a98d02f6dea6903908b299e
#
_entry.id   b9e88c6d4a98d02f6dea6903908b299e
#
_cell.length_a   1.000
_cell.length_b   1.000
_cell.length_c   1.000
_cell.angle_alpha   90.00
_cell.angle_beta   90.00
_cell.angle_gamma   90.00
#
_symmetry.space_group_name_H-M   'P 1'
#
loop_
_entity.id
_entity.type
_entity.pdbx_description
1 polymer ?
#
loop_
_entity_poly.entity_id
_entity_poly.type
_entity_poly.pdbx_seq_one_letter_code
_entity_poly.pdbx_strand_id
1 'polypeptide(L)'
;MKELLNLLQSNQDEYSSISAGLASPQMVRSWSFGEVKKPETINYRTFKPERDGLFCAKIFGPIKDYECICGKYKRMKHRGVVCEKCGVEVTLAKVRRERMGHIELAAPVAHIWFLKSLPSRIGLLLDVTLREIERVLYFESFIVTDPGMTDLETGDILTEEEYIEAYDQYGDEFKAGMGAEAVKLLLEELDIEEEIRILREEIPQTNSETKLKKISKRLKLLEAFKASGNKPEWMIMDLSLIHISEP
;
A
#
# COMPACT_ATOMS: atom_id res chain seq x y z
N MET A 1 -31.26 -17.99 28.87
CA MET A 1 -30.23 -18.86 28.28
C MET A 1 -30.43 -19.11 26.79
N LYS A 2 -31.62 -19.46 26.30
CA LYS A 2 -31.89 -19.64 24.85
C LYS A 2 -31.69 -18.35 24.03
N GLU A 3 -32.10 -17.19 24.54
CA GLU A 3 -31.91 -15.90 23.88
C GLU A 3 -30.42 -15.48 23.79
N LEU A 4 -29.63 -15.80 24.81
CA LEU A 4 -28.19 -15.56 24.80
C LEU A 4 -27.44 -16.46 23.79
N LEU A 5 -27.89 -17.71 23.65
CA LEU A 5 -27.43 -18.67 22.66
C LEU A 5 -27.80 -18.23 21.23
N ASN A 6 -29.02 -17.69 21.05
CA ASN A 6 -29.43 -17.15 19.76
C ASN A 6 -28.66 -15.88 19.39
N LEU A 7 -28.34 -15.01 20.36
CA LEU A 7 -27.45 -13.82 20.13
C LEU A 7 -26.02 -14.22 19.81
N LEU A 8 -25.51 -15.31 20.36
CA LEU A 8 -24.18 -15.87 20.03
C LEU A 8 -24.18 -16.60 18.68
N GLN A 9 -25.31 -17.18 18.27
CA GLN A 9 -25.47 -17.84 16.97
C GLN A 9 -25.77 -16.84 15.82
N SER A 10 -26.37 -15.67 16.11
CA SER A 10 -26.70 -14.66 15.10
C SER A 10 -25.49 -13.84 14.63
N ASN A 11 -24.31 -14.05 15.21
CA ASN A 11 -23.05 -13.42 14.78
C ASN A 11 -22.15 -14.34 13.93
N GLN A 12 -22.68 -15.45 13.43
CA GLN A 12 -22.02 -16.17 12.34
C GLN A 12 -22.47 -15.52 11.03
N ASP A 13 -21.69 -14.58 10.53
CA ASP A 13 -21.86 -14.05 9.19
C ASP A 13 -21.71 -15.21 8.19
N GLU A 14 -22.84 -15.73 7.70
CA GLU A 14 -22.85 -16.70 6.62
C GLU A 14 -22.51 -15.99 5.32
N TYR A 15 -21.26 -16.12 4.87
CA TYR A 15 -20.82 -15.62 3.58
C TYR A 15 -20.62 -16.78 2.60
N SER A 16 -21.06 -16.57 1.36
CA SER A 16 -20.94 -17.56 0.27
C SER A 16 -19.55 -17.57 -0.37
N SER A 17 -18.80 -16.49 -0.25
CA SER A 17 -17.48 -16.36 -0.86
C SER A 17 -16.60 -15.37 -0.11
N ILE A 18 -15.29 -15.55 -0.22
CA ILE A 18 -14.27 -14.62 0.25
C ILE A 18 -13.45 -14.18 -0.95
N SER A 19 -13.27 -12.88 -1.11
CA SER A 19 -12.40 -12.29 -2.14
C SER A 19 -11.23 -11.55 -1.51
N ALA A 20 -10.07 -11.62 -2.15
CA ALA A 20 -8.89 -10.86 -1.77
C ALA A 20 -8.52 -9.89 -2.90
N GLY A 21 -8.24 -8.65 -2.55
CA GLY A 21 -7.85 -7.60 -3.49
C GLY A 21 -6.78 -6.70 -2.91
N LEU A 22 -6.29 -5.77 -3.73
CA LEU A 22 -5.40 -4.71 -3.27
C LEU A 22 -6.21 -3.64 -2.55
N ALA A 23 -5.65 -3.11 -1.46
CA ALA A 23 -6.25 -1.99 -0.75
C ALA A 23 -5.68 -0.67 -1.27
N SER A 24 -6.56 0.27 -1.61
CA SER A 24 -6.15 1.64 -1.91
C SER A 24 -5.68 2.36 -0.64
N PRO A 25 -4.83 3.40 -0.75
CA PRO A 25 -4.48 4.25 0.39
C PRO A 25 -5.69 4.84 1.10
N GLN A 26 -6.72 5.22 0.36
CA GLN A 26 -7.98 5.74 0.90
C GLN A 26 -8.73 4.68 1.73
N MET A 27 -8.74 3.44 1.25
CA MET A 27 -9.36 2.32 1.97
C MET A 27 -8.62 2.04 3.28
N VAL A 28 -7.28 2.02 3.26
CA VAL A 28 -6.45 1.87 4.47
C VAL A 28 -6.73 2.98 5.48
N ARG A 29 -6.81 4.25 5.02
CA ARG A 29 -7.17 5.38 5.91
C ARG A 29 -8.58 5.23 6.49
N SER A 30 -9.54 4.69 5.74
CA SER A 30 -10.90 4.48 6.22
C SER A 30 -11.01 3.43 7.33
N TRP A 31 -10.13 2.44 7.34
CA TRP A 31 -10.05 1.41 8.38
C TRP A 31 -9.31 1.88 9.64
N SER A 32 -8.51 2.92 9.50
CA SER A 32 -7.63 3.40 10.56
C SER A 32 -8.35 4.37 11.51
N PHE A 33 -8.09 4.22 12.80
CA PHE A 33 -8.54 5.14 13.85
C PHE A 33 -7.58 6.32 14.06
N GLY A 34 -6.45 6.35 13.38
CA GLY A 34 -5.50 7.46 13.41
C GLY A 34 -4.08 7.07 12.99
N GLU A 35 -3.28 8.09 12.74
CA GLU A 35 -1.89 7.97 12.33
C GLU A 35 -0.97 7.82 13.55
N VAL A 36 -0.08 6.84 13.49
CA VAL A 36 1.02 6.65 14.45
C VAL A 36 2.24 7.43 13.96
N LYS A 37 2.63 8.45 14.72
CA LYS A 37 3.73 9.38 14.33
C LYS A 37 5.04 9.12 15.04
N LYS A 38 5.01 8.30 16.11
CA LYS A 38 6.16 8.07 16.99
C LYS A 38 6.41 6.59 17.19
N PRO A 39 7.69 6.17 17.27
CA PRO A 39 8.06 4.78 17.50
C PRO A 39 7.87 4.33 18.96
N GLU A 40 7.63 5.27 19.89
CA GLU A 40 7.50 4.96 21.30
C GLU A 40 6.25 4.11 21.56
N THR A 41 6.37 3.17 22.50
CA THR A 41 5.30 2.26 22.91
C THR A 41 4.67 2.75 24.21
N ILE A 42 5.41 2.68 25.30
CA ILE A 42 4.99 3.06 26.65
C ILE A 42 6.02 3.97 27.29
N ASN A 43 5.57 4.83 28.19
CA ASN A 43 6.44 5.60 29.06
C ASN A 43 6.97 4.69 30.16
N TYR A 44 8.29 4.46 30.23
CA TYR A 44 8.92 3.55 31.17
C TYR A 44 8.77 3.97 32.64
N ARG A 45 8.46 5.27 32.91
CA ARG A 45 8.25 5.80 34.27
C ARG A 45 6.82 5.59 34.75
N THR A 46 5.84 5.80 33.86
CA THR A 46 4.40 5.77 34.20
C THR A 46 3.69 4.50 33.74
N PHE A 47 4.34 3.68 32.93
CA PHE A 47 3.80 2.50 32.27
C PHE A 47 2.51 2.77 31.46
N LYS A 48 2.30 4.03 31.06
CA LYS A 48 1.17 4.41 30.19
C LYS A 48 1.62 4.51 28.75
N PRO A 49 0.74 4.18 27.77
CA PRO A 49 1.03 4.37 26.36
C PRO A 49 1.39 5.81 26.05
N GLU A 50 2.44 5.98 25.27
CA GLU A 50 2.79 7.29 24.74
C GLU A 50 1.77 7.77 23.71
N ARG A 51 1.55 9.08 23.71
CA ARG A 51 0.63 9.71 22.76
C ARG A 51 1.23 9.67 21.37
N ASP A 52 0.38 9.31 20.38
CA ASP A 52 0.73 9.17 18.96
C ASP A 52 1.80 8.09 18.68
N GLY A 53 2.08 7.23 19.69
CA GLY A 53 2.97 6.09 19.60
C GLY A 53 2.25 4.79 19.19
N LEU A 54 3.03 3.71 19.11
CA LEU A 54 2.56 2.39 18.64
C LEU A 54 1.45 1.77 19.53
N PHE A 55 1.30 2.20 20.79
CA PHE A 55 0.26 1.76 21.72
C PHE A 55 -0.70 2.87 22.12
N CYS A 56 -0.75 3.97 21.39
CA CYS A 56 -1.52 5.16 21.70
C CYS A 56 -2.98 4.85 22.06
N ALA A 57 -3.42 5.28 23.24
CA ALA A 57 -4.78 5.05 23.70
C ALA A 57 -5.83 5.88 22.93
N LYS A 58 -5.43 7.00 22.34
CA LYS A 58 -6.31 7.81 21.49
C LYS A 58 -6.66 7.08 20.19
N ILE A 59 -5.72 6.35 19.62
CA ILE A 59 -5.89 5.61 18.35
C ILE A 59 -6.55 4.25 18.64
N PHE A 60 -5.95 3.45 19.51
CA PHE A 60 -6.36 2.06 19.71
C PHE A 60 -7.42 1.87 20.80
N GLY A 61 -7.59 2.82 21.69
CA GLY A 61 -8.57 2.73 22.76
C GLY A 61 -7.98 2.68 24.17
N PRO A 62 -8.82 2.67 25.22
CA PRO A 62 -8.41 2.70 26.60
C PRO A 62 -7.72 1.42 27.06
N ILE A 63 -6.86 1.51 28.10
CA ILE A 63 -6.20 0.33 28.70
C ILE A 63 -7.14 -0.41 29.66
N LYS A 64 -7.98 0.35 30.35
CA LYS A 64 -8.95 -0.17 31.30
C LYS A 64 -10.36 0.08 30.82
N ASP A 65 -11.26 -0.86 31.09
CA ASP A 65 -12.66 -0.75 30.70
C ASP A 65 -13.30 0.53 31.26
N TYR A 66 -13.90 1.31 30.37
CA TYR A 66 -14.63 2.51 30.69
C TYR A 66 -13.83 3.57 31.48
N GLU A 67 -12.50 3.62 31.28
CA GLU A 67 -11.64 4.61 31.92
C GLU A 67 -10.74 5.29 30.89
N CYS A 68 -10.77 6.63 30.80
CA CYS A 68 -9.81 7.36 29.98
C CYS A 68 -8.42 7.41 30.65
N ILE A 69 -7.36 7.60 29.85
CA ILE A 69 -5.97 7.49 30.33
C ILE A 69 -5.60 8.57 31.38
N CYS A 70 -6.24 9.74 31.35
CA CYS A 70 -6.03 10.82 32.33
C CYS A 70 -6.88 10.65 33.60
N GLY A 71 -7.83 9.71 33.64
CA GLY A 71 -8.70 9.43 34.78
C GLY A 71 -9.86 10.41 34.97
N LYS A 72 -10.08 11.37 34.04
CA LYS A 72 -11.20 12.33 34.12
C LYS A 72 -12.55 11.62 34.06
N TYR A 73 -12.70 10.70 33.11
CA TYR A 73 -13.88 9.90 32.95
C TYR A 73 -13.60 8.47 33.39
N LYS A 74 -14.42 7.97 34.31
CA LYS A 74 -14.40 6.62 34.83
C LYS A 74 -15.80 6.07 34.89
N ARG A 75 -15.94 4.76 34.79
CA ARG A 75 -17.17 3.99 34.85
C ARG A 75 -18.05 4.09 33.60
N MET A 76 -18.91 3.10 33.46
CA MET A 76 -19.80 2.83 32.33
C MET A 76 -20.77 3.98 31.98
N LYS A 77 -21.10 4.86 32.94
CA LYS A 77 -22.00 6.02 32.72
C LYS A 77 -21.49 7.01 31.66
N HIS A 78 -20.19 6.98 31.36
CA HIS A 78 -19.56 7.85 30.38
C HIS A 78 -19.21 7.09 29.07
N ARG A 79 -19.80 5.91 28.83
CA ARG A 79 -19.56 5.12 27.62
C ARG A 79 -19.76 5.95 26.36
N GLY A 80 -18.82 5.86 25.42
CA GLY A 80 -18.83 6.54 24.13
C GLY A 80 -18.38 8.01 24.17
N VAL A 81 -18.08 8.55 25.36
CA VAL A 81 -17.57 9.92 25.49
C VAL A 81 -16.10 9.95 25.13
N VAL A 82 -15.71 10.85 24.23
CA VAL A 82 -14.30 11.16 23.95
C VAL A 82 -13.82 12.20 24.95
N CYS A 83 -12.77 11.88 25.71
CA CYS A 83 -12.23 12.77 26.73
C CYS A 83 -11.57 14.01 26.10
N GLU A 84 -12.02 15.21 26.44
CA GLU A 84 -11.47 16.47 25.90
C GLU A 84 -9.99 16.67 26.29
N LYS A 85 -9.55 16.12 27.44
CA LYS A 85 -8.18 16.28 27.94
C LYS A 85 -7.19 15.35 27.26
N CYS A 86 -7.52 14.06 27.10
CA CYS A 86 -6.58 13.05 26.58
C CYS A 86 -6.99 12.47 25.21
N GLY A 87 -8.18 12.79 24.70
CA GLY A 87 -8.68 12.31 23.41
C GLY A 87 -9.08 10.84 23.39
N VAL A 88 -9.06 10.14 24.51
CA VAL A 88 -9.38 8.71 24.59
C VAL A 88 -10.89 8.52 24.72
N GLU A 89 -11.46 7.66 23.90
CA GLU A 89 -12.85 7.24 23.99
C GLU A 89 -13.06 6.29 25.17
N VAL A 90 -14.13 6.53 25.95
CA VAL A 90 -14.49 5.70 27.11
C VAL A 90 -15.28 4.48 26.63
N THR A 91 -14.59 3.38 26.41
CA THR A 91 -15.16 2.12 25.93
C THR A 91 -14.44 0.92 26.58
N LEU A 92 -14.77 -0.28 26.12
CA LEU A 92 -14.10 -1.51 26.57
C LEU A 92 -12.63 -1.54 26.09
N ALA A 93 -11.73 -2.05 26.93
CA ALA A 93 -10.32 -2.24 26.57
C ALA A 93 -10.13 -3.23 25.41
N LYS A 94 -11.08 -4.15 25.21
CA LYS A 94 -11.07 -5.13 24.10
C LYS A 94 -10.92 -4.48 22.72
N VAL A 95 -11.43 -3.26 22.53
CA VAL A 95 -11.31 -2.55 21.25
C VAL A 95 -9.86 -2.33 20.80
N ARG A 96 -8.90 -2.37 21.72
CA ARG A 96 -7.47 -2.26 21.41
C ARG A 96 -6.96 -3.39 20.52
N ARG A 97 -7.61 -4.55 20.54
CA ARG A 97 -7.30 -5.70 19.67
C ARG A 97 -8.01 -5.66 18.32
N GLU A 98 -9.02 -4.80 18.19
CA GLU A 98 -9.88 -4.72 17.01
C GLU A 98 -9.55 -3.49 16.15
N ARG A 99 -9.11 -2.39 16.79
CA ARG A 99 -8.83 -1.13 16.11
C ARG A 99 -7.49 -1.17 15.40
N MET A 100 -7.50 -0.64 14.19
CA MET A 100 -6.31 -0.48 13.37
C MET A 100 -5.85 0.98 13.37
N GLY A 101 -4.56 1.20 13.27
CA GLY A 101 -3.94 2.49 12.99
C GLY A 101 -3.15 2.40 11.70
N HIS A 102 -2.64 3.51 11.21
CA HIS A 102 -1.76 3.53 10.06
C HIS A 102 -0.50 4.33 10.33
N ILE A 103 0.53 4.06 9.54
CA ILE A 103 1.77 4.82 9.49
C ILE A 103 1.90 5.35 8.07
N GLU A 104 2.05 6.66 7.92
CA GLU A 104 2.43 7.26 6.65
C GLU A 104 3.93 7.05 6.43
N LEU A 105 4.29 6.44 5.32
CA LEU A 105 5.68 6.19 4.97
C LEU A 105 6.34 7.48 4.47
N ALA A 106 7.61 7.67 4.80
CA ALA A 106 8.37 8.84 4.34
C ALA A 106 8.62 8.84 2.82
N ALA A 107 8.63 7.65 2.21
CA ALA A 107 8.71 7.43 0.77
C ALA A 107 7.90 6.20 0.39
N PRO A 108 7.39 6.12 -0.84
CA PRO A 108 6.71 4.93 -1.34
C PRO A 108 7.60 3.69 -1.28
N VAL A 109 7.01 2.52 -1.03
CA VAL A 109 7.73 1.24 -0.95
C VAL A 109 7.05 0.19 -1.81
N ALA A 110 7.81 -0.46 -2.69
CA ALA A 110 7.31 -1.56 -3.50
C ALA A 110 7.02 -2.80 -2.62
N HIS A 111 5.81 -3.33 -2.72
CA HIS A 111 5.43 -4.52 -1.96
C HIS A 111 6.19 -5.74 -2.48
N ILE A 112 6.85 -6.46 -1.57
CA ILE A 112 7.74 -7.59 -1.91
C ILE A 112 7.03 -8.71 -2.68
N TRP A 113 5.75 -8.97 -2.43
CA TRP A 113 4.98 -9.99 -3.15
C TRP A 113 4.78 -9.67 -4.63
N PHE A 114 4.76 -8.39 -5.00
CA PHE A 114 4.58 -7.96 -6.39
C PHE A 114 5.91 -7.66 -7.08
N LEU A 115 6.95 -7.37 -6.30
CA LEU A 115 8.30 -7.15 -6.80
C LEU A 115 9.04 -8.48 -7.01
N LYS A 116 9.21 -9.29 -5.94
CA LYS A 116 10.09 -10.49 -5.95
C LYS A 116 9.37 -11.80 -6.31
N SER A 117 8.10 -11.75 -6.69
CA SER A 117 7.45 -12.92 -7.29
C SER A 117 8.12 -13.29 -8.64
N LEU A 118 8.12 -14.56 -8.97
CA LEU A 118 8.65 -15.02 -10.26
C LEU A 118 7.50 -15.51 -11.17
N PRO A 119 7.18 -14.79 -12.23
CA PRO A 119 7.74 -13.50 -12.67
C PRO A 119 7.28 -12.30 -11.82
N SER A 120 8.08 -11.24 -11.77
CA SER A 120 7.71 -9.99 -11.10
C SER A 120 6.45 -9.39 -11.73
N ARG A 121 5.44 -9.09 -10.91
CA ARG A 121 4.19 -8.51 -11.42
C ARG A 121 4.38 -7.06 -11.86
N ILE A 122 5.16 -6.29 -11.09
CA ILE A 122 5.53 -4.92 -11.45
C ILE A 122 6.33 -4.95 -12.77
N GLY A 123 7.34 -5.85 -12.87
CA GLY A 123 8.13 -5.99 -14.08
C GLY A 123 7.33 -6.39 -15.32
N LEU A 124 6.35 -7.30 -15.16
CA LEU A 124 5.48 -7.68 -16.26
C LEU A 124 4.60 -6.52 -16.76
N LEU A 125 4.10 -5.68 -15.86
CA LEU A 125 3.27 -4.54 -16.25
C LEU A 125 4.08 -3.47 -17.00
N LEU A 126 5.29 -3.17 -16.51
CA LEU A 126 6.16 -2.15 -17.10
C LEU A 126 7.06 -2.70 -18.25
N ASP A 127 6.96 -3.99 -18.53
CA ASP A 127 7.82 -4.72 -19.49
C ASP A 127 9.33 -4.67 -19.19
N VAL A 128 9.69 -4.47 -17.93
CA VAL A 128 11.05 -4.36 -17.41
C VAL A 128 11.44 -5.61 -16.63
N THR A 129 12.70 -6.00 -16.65
CA THR A 129 13.17 -7.17 -15.89
C THR A 129 13.24 -6.88 -14.39
N LEU A 130 13.12 -7.93 -13.56
CA LEU A 130 13.22 -7.78 -12.10
C LEU A 130 14.55 -7.13 -11.68
N ARG A 131 15.66 -7.51 -12.32
CA ARG A 131 16.99 -6.97 -12.02
C ARG A 131 17.07 -5.46 -12.28
N GLU A 132 16.50 -5.02 -13.37
CA GLU A 132 16.45 -3.60 -13.75
C GLU A 132 15.62 -2.79 -12.76
N ILE A 133 14.41 -3.28 -12.41
CA ILE A 133 13.58 -2.62 -11.40
C ILE A 133 14.28 -2.56 -10.04
N GLU A 134 14.98 -3.62 -9.63
CA GLU A 134 15.74 -3.61 -8.39
C GLU A 134 16.83 -2.52 -8.41
N ARG A 135 17.54 -2.34 -9.52
CA ARG A 135 18.53 -1.27 -9.67
C ARG A 135 17.90 0.12 -9.52
N VAL A 136 16.72 0.33 -10.11
CA VAL A 136 15.98 1.59 -9.96
C VAL A 136 15.54 1.80 -8.50
N LEU A 137 14.95 0.77 -7.87
CA LEU A 137 14.47 0.85 -6.49
C LEU A 137 15.58 1.06 -5.46
N TYR A 138 16.79 0.54 -5.73
CA TYR A 138 17.96 0.72 -4.87
C TYR A 138 18.81 1.94 -5.23
N PHE A 139 18.28 2.83 -6.09
CA PHE A 139 18.96 4.08 -6.51
C PHE A 139 20.30 3.86 -7.23
N GLU A 140 20.42 2.78 -7.99
CA GLU A 140 21.60 2.47 -8.82
C GLU A 140 21.41 2.91 -10.28
N SER A 141 20.16 3.12 -10.72
CA SER A 141 19.83 3.50 -12.10
C SER A 141 18.60 4.38 -12.15
N PHE A 142 18.53 5.22 -13.17
CA PHE A 142 17.36 6.02 -13.50
C PHE A 142 16.38 5.22 -14.37
N ILE A 143 15.10 5.54 -14.29
CA ILE A 143 14.07 5.07 -15.22
C ILE A 143 13.39 6.28 -15.84
N VAL A 144 13.21 6.26 -17.16
CA VAL A 144 12.54 7.33 -17.90
C VAL A 144 11.04 7.27 -17.60
N THR A 145 10.51 8.35 -17.02
CA THR A 145 9.08 8.48 -16.73
C THR A 145 8.33 9.20 -17.84
N ASP A 146 8.95 10.21 -18.44
CA ASP A 146 8.37 10.98 -19.54
C ASP A 146 9.49 11.25 -20.58
N PRO A 147 9.41 10.62 -21.76
CA PRO A 147 10.46 10.77 -22.78
C PRO A 147 10.40 12.12 -23.51
N GLY A 148 9.31 12.87 -23.41
CA GLY A 148 9.13 14.12 -24.13
C GLY A 148 9.26 13.97 -25.65
N MET A 149 10.07 14.84 -26.27
CA MET A 149 10.39 14.81 -27.72
C MET A 149 11.80 14.26 -27.99
N THR A 150 12.28 13.32 -27.17
CA THR A 150 13.61 12.70 -27.28
C THR A 150 13.54 11.33 -27.95
N ASP A 151 14.71 10.74 -28.26
CA ASP A 151 14.80 9.38 -28.81
C ASP A 151 14.66 8.28 -27.73
N LEU A 152 14.38 8.67 -26.47
CA LEU A 152 14.16 7.75 -25.35
C LEU A 152 12.74 7.19 -25.36
N GLU A 153 12.56 6.03 -24.74
CA GLU A 153 11.23 5.43 -24.54
C GLU A 153 10.84 5.42 -23.05
N THR A 154 9.55 5.49 -22.77
CA THR A 154 9.04 5.36 -21.39
C THR A 154 9.43 4.00 -20.82
N GLY A 155 10.06 3.99 -19.65
CA GLY A 155 10.54 2.76 -19.01
C GLY A 155 11.99 2.39 -19.33
N ASP A 156 12.67 3.13 -20.19
CA ASP A 156 14.10 2.95 -20.43
C ASP A 156 14.91 3.16 -19.15
N ILE A 157 15.92 2.33 -18.98
CA ILE A 157 16.77 2.37 -17.80
C ILE A 157 18.14 2.92 -18.16
N LEU A 158 18.49 4.01 -17.51
CA LEU A 158 19.72 4.74 -17.72
C LEU A 158 20.65 4.54 -16.51
N THR A 159 21.93 4.30 -16.79
CA THR A 159 22.98 4.44 -15.78
C THR A 159 23.19 5.92 -15.46
N GLU A 160 23.96 6.23 -14.43
CA GLU A 160 24.29 7.63 -14.08
C GLU A 160 25.02 8.33 -15.23
N GLU A 161 25.92 7.62 -15.92
CA GLU A 161 26.66 8.15 -17.07
C GLU A 161 25.72 8.43 -18.25
N GLU A 162 24.87 7.48 -18.63
CA GLU A 162 23.88 7.64 -19.70
C GLU A 162 22.85 8.73 -19.40
N TYR A 163 22.47 8.89 -18.13
CA TYR A 163 21.58 9.98 -17.71
C TYR A 163 22.23 11.35 -17.89
N ILE A 164 23.52 11.50 -17.53
CA ILE A 164 24.25 12.75 -17.71
C ILE A 164 24.38 13.07 -19.21
N GLU A 165 24.74 12.09 -20.03
CA GLU A 165 24.85 12.27 -21.50
C GLU A 165 23.49 12.68 -22.11
N ALA A 166 22.40 12.01 -21.70
CA ALA A 166 21.05 12.37 -22.15
C ALA A 166 20.65 13.78 -21.69
N TYR A 167 21.01 14.15 -20.45
CA TYR A 167 20.71 15.49 -19.92
C TYR A 167 21.53 16.59 -20.64
N ASP A 168 22.77 16.32 -20.98
CA ASP A 168 23.60 17.25 -21.77
C ASP A 168 23.06 17.42 -23.20
N GLN A 169 22.43 16.38 -23.76
CA GLN A 169 21.90 16.42 -25.12
C GLN A 169 20.47 17.04 -25.17
N TYR A 170 19.59 16.68 -24.25
CA TYR A 170 18.16 17.01 -24.30
C TYR A 170 17.71 17.99 -23.21
N GLY A 171 18.54 18.24 -22.17
CA GLY A 171 18.21 19.11 -21.07
C GLY A 171 16.96 18.65 -20.30
N ASP A 172 16.02 19.57 -20.09
CA ASP A 172 14.77 19.32 -19.34
C ASP A 172 13.61 18.78 -20.23
N GLU A 173 13.89 18.36 -21.48
CA GLU A 173 12.85 17.87 -22.40
C GLU A 173 12.33 16.48 -22.02
N PHE A 174 13.09 15.70 -21.25
CA PHE A 174 12.67 14.41 -20.72
C PHE A 174 12.70 14.40 -19.19
N LYS A 175 11.97 13.45 -18.59
CA LYS A 175 12.01 13.22 -17.15
C LYS A 175 12.38 11.80 -16.85
N ALA A 176 13.33 11.63 -15.94
CA ALA A 176 13.69 10.35 -15.38
C ALA A 176 13.80 10.44 -13.85
N GLY A 177 13.56 9.35 -13.18
CA GLY A 177 13.57 9.28 -11.73
C GLY A 177 14.20 8.01 -11.21
N MET A 178 14.42 7.95 -9.92
CA MET A 178 14.90 6.76 -9.20
C MET A 178 13.95 6.39 -8.06
N GLY A 179 14.08 5.16 -7.57
CA GLY A 179 13.33 4.68 -6.42
C GLY A 179 11.89 4.26 -6.74
N ALA A 180 11.15 3.95 -5.68
CA ALA A 180 9.78 3.47 -5.81
C ALA A 180 8.79 4.54 -6.29
N GLU A 181 9.14 5.82 -6.11
CA GLU A 181 8.32 6.95 -6.56
C GLU A 181 8.24 7.01 -8.09
N ALA A 182 9.37 6.86 -8.79
CA ALA A 182 9.40 6.79 -10.24
C ALA A 182 8.62 5.58 -10.80
N VAL A 183 8.80 4.41 -10.17
CA VAL A 183 8.06 3.20 -10.53
C VAL A 183 6.55 3.38 -10.30
N LYS A 184 6.16 4.09 -9.24
CA LYS A 184 4.76 4.39 -8.94
C LYS A 184 4.14 5.28 -10.01
N LEU A 185 4.83 6.34 -10.41
CA LEU A 185 4.38 7.23 -11.48
C LEU A 185 4.11 6.48 -12.77
N LEU A 186 5.02 5.60 -13.20
CA LEU A 186 4.84 4.76 -14.39
C LEU A 186 3.62 3.84 -14.28
N LEU A 187 3.34 3.31 -13.06
CA LEU A 187 2.15 2.48 -12.84
C LEU A 187 0.85 3.29 -12.78
N GLU A 188 0.90 4.56 -12.37
CA GLU A 188 -0.23 5.49 -12.37
C GLU A 188 -0.60 5.93 -13.79
N GLU A 189 0.40 6.16 -14.64
CA GLU A 189 0.23 6.60 -16.03
C GLU A 189 -0.12 5.46 -16.99
N LEU A 190 0.02 4.19 -16.56
CA LEU A 190 -0.24 3.02 -17.39
C LEU A 190 -1.72 2.91 -17.78
N ASP A 191 -2.03 3.11 -19.06
CA ASP A 191 -3.35 2.83 -19.61
C ASP A 191 -3.53 1.33 -19.90
N ILE A 192 -4.24 0.66 -18.98
CA ILE A 192 -4.49 -0.79 -19.06
C ILE A 192 -5.28 -1.17 -20.31
N GLU A 193 -6.22 -0.34 -20.75
CA GLU A 193 -7.08 -0.66 -21.90
C GLU A 193 -6.33 -0.57 -23.20
N GLU A 194 -5.53 0.47 -23.35
CA GLU A 194 -4.68 0.66 -24.52
C GLU A 194 -3.61 -0.42 -24.61
N GLU A 195 -2.94 -0.76 -23.52
CA GLU A 195 -1.95 -1.83 -23.47
C GLU A 195 -2.55 -3.20 -23.84
N ILE A 196 -3.75 -3.52 -23.36
CA ILE A 196 -4.47 -4.74 -23.75
C ILE A 196 -4.73 -4.74 -25.26
N ARG A 197 -5.11 -3.60 -25.83
CA ARG A 197 -5.36 -3.48 -27.28
C ARG A 197 -4.10 -3.73 -28.10
N ILE A 198 -3.01 -3.05 -27.73
CA ILE A 198 -1.70 -3.19 -28.40
C ILE A 198 -1.21 -4.64 -28.36
N LEU A 199 -1.22 -5.28 -27.19
CA LEU A 199 -0.75 -6.65 -27.03
C LEU A 199 -1.60 -7.66 -27.82
N ARG A 200 -2.92 -7.44 -27.93
CA ARG A 200 -3.80 -8.29 -28.74
C ARG A 200 -3.52 -8.17 -30.23
N GLU A 201 -3.14 -6.99 -30.71
CA GLU A 201 -2.74 -6.74 -32.10
C GLU A 201 -1.35 -7.32 -32.39
N GLU A 202 -0.45 -7.38 -31.41
CA GLU A 202 0.90 -7.92 -31.55
C GLU A 202 0.94 -9.46 -31.59
N ILE A 203 0.04 -10.14 -30.89
CA ILE A 203 -0.01 -11.62 -30.84
C ILE A 203 -0.01 -12.26 -32.22
N PRO A 204 -0.88 -11.90 -33.17
CA PRO A 204 -0.93 -12.55 -34.50
C PRO A 204 0.27 -12.20 -35.35
N GLN A 205 1.01 -11.14 -35.07
CA GLN A 205 2.18 -10.71 -35.84
C GLN A 205 3.48 -11.38 -35.37
N THR A 206 3.46 -11.96 -34.15
CA THR A 206 4.66 -12.50 -33.50
C THR A 206 4.85 -13.99 -33.85
N ASN A 207 5.97 -14.34 -34.48
CA ASN A 207 6.33 -15.72 -34.83
C ASN A 207 7.20 -16.43 -33.77
N SER A 208 7.70 -15.71 -32.75
CA SER A 208 8.57 -16.26 -31.71
C SER A 208 7.73 -16.81 -30.54
N GLU A 209 7.86 -18.11 -30.26
CA GLU A 209 7.17 -18.78 -29.15
C GLU A 209 7.51 -18.19 -27.79
N THR A 210 8.76 -17.79 -27.58
CA THR A 210 9.20 -17.16 -26.32
C THR A 210 8.56 -15.79 -26.13
N LYS A 211 8.49 -14.97 -27.19
CA LYS A 211 7.83 -13.65 -27.16
C LYS A 211 6.33 -13.81 -26.94
N LEU A 212 5.67 -14.75 -27.62
CA LEU A 212 4.26 -15.07 -27.41
C LEU A 212 3.95 -15.46 -25.96
N LYS A 213 4.81 -16.27 -25.33
CA LYS A 213 4.66 -16.63 -23.91
C LYS A 213 4.78 -15.40 -22.98
N LYS A 214 5.70 -14.47 -23.28
CA LYS A 214 5.86 -13.22 -22.52
C LYS A 214 4.62 -12.34 -22.67
N ILE A 215 4.18 -12.07 -23.88
CA ILE A 215 2.99 -11.28 -24.20
C ILE A 215 1.74 -11.87 -23.53
N SER A 216 1.54 -13.19 -23.64
CA SER A 216 0.38 -13.87 -23.05
C SER A 216 0.33 -13.74 -21.53
N LYS A 217 1.49 -13.77 -20.83
CA LYS A 217 1.56 -13.57 -19.39
C LYS A 217 1.23 -12.12 -19.01
N ARG A 218 1.77 -11.14 -19.75
CA ARG A 218 1.50 -9.72 -19.57
C ARG A 218 0.02 -9.42 -19.78
N LEU A 219 -0.54 -9.90 -20.89
CA LEU A 219 -1.96 -9.71 -21.21
C LEU A 219 -2.89 -10.28 -20.13
N LYS A 220 -2.64 -11.51 -19.65
CA LYS A 220 -3.43 -12.11 -18.57
C LYS A 220 -3.41 -11.26 -17.29
N LEU A 221 -2.27 -10.67 -16.97
CA LEU A 221 -2.13 -9.81 -15.78
C LEU A 221 -2.92 -8.51 -15.95
N LEU A 222 -2.80 -7.84 -17.09
CA LEU A 222 -3.55 -6.62 -17.42
C LEU A 222 -5.07 -6.86 -17.42
N GLU A 223 -5.52 -7.98 -18.03
CA GLU A 223 -6.94 -8.37 -18.01
C GLU A 223 -7.44 -8.64 -16.59
N ALA A 224 -6.61 -9.23 -15.72
CA ALA A 224 -6.96 -9.44 -14.32
C ALA A 224 -7.10 -8.12 -13.54
N PHE A 225 -6.23 -7.14 -13.79
CA PHE A 225 -6.36 -5.79 -13.21
C PHE A 225 -7.64 -5.11 -13.70
N LYS A 226 -7.91 -5.14 -15.01
CA LYS A 226 -9.14 -4.60 -15.58
C LYS A 226 -10.39 -5.24 -14.99
N ALA A 227 -10.42 -6.57 -14.89
CA ALA A 227 -11.58 -7.31 -14.38
C ALA A 227 -11.82 -7.10 -12.88
N SER A 228 -10.76 -6.94 -12.08
CA SER A 228 -10.85 -6.74 -10.64
C SER A 228 -11.10 -5.29 -10.22
N GLY A 229 -10.88 -4.32 -11.11
CA GLY A 229 -10.93 -2.89 -10.80
C GLY A 229 -9.82 -2.41 -9.85
N ASN A 230 -8.82 -3.26 -9.57
CA ASN A 230 -7.63 -2.86 -8.81
C ASN A 230 -6.73 -1.99 -9.69
N LYS A 231 -6.08 -1.00 -9.08
CA LYS A 231 -5.12 -0.16 -9.77
C LYS A 231 -3.70 -0.68 -9.58
N PRO A 232 -2.86 -0.70 -10.64
CA PRO A 232 -1.48 -1.16 -10.55
C PRO A 232 -0.62 -0.39 -9.55
N GLU A 233 -0.84 0.91 -9.40
CA GLU A 233 -0.13 1.79 -8.46
C GLU A 233 -0.23 1.33 -7.00
N TRP A 234 -1.31 0.60 -6.64
CA TRP A 234 -1.51 0.09 -5.27
C TRP A 234 -0.51 -1.01 -4.87
N MET A 235 0.28 -1.51 -5.82
CA MET A 235 1.41 -2.40 -5.51
C MET A 235 2.59 -1.67 -4.89
N ILE A 236 2.61 -0.34 -4.98
CA ILE A 236 3.56 0.55 -4.32
C ILE A 236 2.84 1.21 -3.14
N MET A 237 3.32 0.93 -1.94
CA MET A 237 2.65 1.32 -0.70
C MET A 237 3.12 2.69 -0.21
N ASP A 238 2.18 3.59 0.07
CA ASP A 238 2.44 4.86 0.78
C ASP A 238 2.15 4.76 2.28
N LEU A 239 1.36 3.75 2.66
CA LEU A 239 0.84 3.57 4.02
C LEU A 239 1.09 2.15 4.51
N SER A 240 1.34 2.02 5.81
CA SER A 240 1.34 0.74 6.52
C SER A 240 0.16 0.68 7.47
N LEU A 241 -0.64 -0.38 7.40
CA LEU A 241 -1.73 -0.64 8.34
C LEU A 241 -1.20 -1.47 9.51
N ILE A 242 -1.47 -1.03 10.73
CA ILE A 242 -1.01 -1.70 11.95
C ILE A 242 -2.15 -1.88 12.95
N HIS A 243 -2.03 -2.91 13.78
CA HIS A 243 -2.85 -3.10 14.96
C HIS A 243 -1.98 -3.61 16.11
N ILE A 244 -2.47 -3.48 17.34
CA ILE A 244 -1.78 -4.02 18.50
C ILE A 244 -2.06 -5.53 18.53
N SER A 245 -1.02 -6.32 18.20
CA SER A 245 -1.04 -7.75 18.48
C SER A 245 -0.64 -7.96 19.94
N GLU A 246 -1.41 -8.73 20.68
CA GLU A 246 -0.93 -9.20 21.98
C GLU A 246 0.17 -10.23 21.81
N PRO A 247 1.16 -10.22 22.70
CA PRO A 247 2.17 -11.26 22.78
C PRO A 247 1.54 -12.60 23.21
#